data_64130f8322b16468e1631b6a5a561558
#
_entry.id   64130f8322b16468e1631b6a5a561558
#
_cell.length_a   1.000
_cell.length_b   1.000
_cell.length_c   1.000
_cell.angle_alpha   90.00
_cell.angle_beta   90.00
_cell.angle_gamma   90.00
#
_symmetry.space_group_name_H-M   'P 1'
#
loop_
_entity.id
_entity.type
_entity.pdbx_description
1 polymer ?
#
loop_
_entity_poly.entity_id
_entity_poly.type
_entity_poly.pdbx_seq_one_letter_code
_entity_poly.pdbx_strand_id
1 'polypeptide(L)'
;MSKTGKVLAAIAAVVVLFFGATAIGRTVWNNYWYDVEKADDNTSYENRKMVEDAARAYISSYNADVDIYNTYCDSDDENMRSYANSARIRAIQTANSYNEYLQKNSYVWADNMPEDLPSHLSTDIGSEDEE
;
A
#
# COMPACT_ATOMS: atom_id res chain seq x y z
N MET A 1 -38.91 54.26 10.01
CA MET A 1 -37.47 53.98 10.07
C MET A 1 -36.76 54.77 9.00
N SER A 2 -35.75 55.54 9.38
CA SER A 2 -34.92 56.28 8.45
C SER A 2 -34.11 55.31 7.58
N LYS A 3 -33.69 55.74 6.38
CA LYS A 3 -32.82 54.94 5.52
C LYS A 3 -31.54 54.51 6.27
N THR A 4 -31.00 55.38 7.13
CA THR A 4 -29.83 55.14 7.98
C THR A 4 -30.08 54.02 8.97
N GLY A 5 -31.26 53.98 9.62
CA GLY A 5 -31.63 52.91 10.54
C GLY A 5 -31.74 51.53 9.89
N LYS A 6 -32.24 51.45 8.65
CA LYS A 6 -32.32 50.22 7.89
C LYS A 6 -30.92 49.70 7.51
N VAL A 7 -30.02 50.59 7.13
CA VAL A 7 -28.64 50.23 6.80
C VAL A 7 -27.88 49.72 8.04
N LEU A 8 -28.05 50.40 9.18
CA LEU A 8 -27.43 49.93 10.43
C LEU A 8 -27.97 48.57 10.90
N ALA A 9 -29.26 48.33 10.75
CA ALA A 9 -29.88 47.04 11.08
C ALA A 9 -29.36 45.93 10.15
N ALA A 10 -29.21 46.21 8.88
CA ALA A 10 -28.64 45.27 7.90
C ALA A 10 -27.18 44.91 8.21
N ILE A 11 -26.36 45.92 8.57
CA ILE A 11 -24.95 45.68 8.95
C ILE A 11 -24.87 44.87 10.23
N ALA A 12 -25.68 45.17 11.25
CA ALA A 12 -25.74 44.40 12.48
C ALA A 12 -26.13 42.93 12.23
N ALA A 13 -27.13 42.69 11.35
CA ALA A 13 -27.54 41.35 10.99
C ALA A 13 -26.42 40.56 10.29
N VAL A 14 -25.68 41.19 9.35
CA VAL A 14 -24.53 40.59 8.69
C VAL A 14 -23.41 40.24 9.68
N VAL A 15 -23.11 41.12 10.60
CA VAL A 15 -22.09 40.87 11.63
C VAL A 15 -22.50 39.73 12.53
N VAL A 16 -23.74 39.63 12.98
CA VAL A 16 -24.25 38.53 13.80
C VAL A 16 -24.18 37.19 13.02
N LEU A 17 -24.57 37.20 11.76
CA LEU A 17 -24.48 36.02 10.90
C LEU A 17 -23.03 35.59 10.66
N PHE A 18 -22.12 36.53 10.47
CA PHE A 18 -20.70 36.26 10.28
C PHE A 18 -20.07 35.63 11.53
N PHE A 19 -20.32 36.20 12.71
CA PHE A 19 -19.82 35.62 13.97
C PHE A 19 -20.47 34.30 14.32
N GLY A 20 -21.77 34.14 14.07
CA GLY A 20 -22.48 32.90 14.28
C GLY A 20 -22.00 31.80 13.31
N ALA A 21 -21.82 32.14 12.05
CA ALA A 21 -21.30 31.21 11.04
C ALA A 21 -19.86 30.77 11.33
N THR A 22 -19.00 31.67 11.82
CA THR A 22 -17.61 31.29 12.17
C THR A 22 -17.54 30.40 13.40
N ALA A 23 -18.39 30.58 14.41
CA ALA A 23 -18.46 29.71 15.58
C ALA A 23 -18.92 28.28 15.17
N ILE A 24 -19.98 28.18 14.35
CA ILE A 24 -20.50 26.92 13.83
C ILE A 24 -19.49 26.30 12.86
N GLY A 25 -18.92 27.09 11.98
CA GLY A 25 -17.90 26.66 11.03
C GLY A 25 -16.68 26.08 11.71
N ARG A 26 -16.26 26.65 12.82
CA ARG A 26 -15.13 26.16 13.63
C ARG A 26 -15.42 24.80 14.25
N THR A 27 -16.62 24.58 14.76
CA THR A 27 -17.05 23.28 15.31
C THR A 27 -17.15 22.22 14.22
N VAL A 28 -17.79 22.56 13.10
CA VAL A 28 -17.90 21.66 11.93
C VAL A 28 -16.54 21.34 11.37
N TRP A 29 -15.64 22.31 11.25
CA TRP A 29 -14.28 22.13 10.75
C TRP A 29 -13.46 21.20 11.67
N ASN A 30 -13.52 21.42 12.99
CA ASN A 30 -12.84 20.56 13.95
C ASN A 30 -13.36 19.12 13.92
N ASN A 31 -14.67 18.91 13.81
CA ASN A 31 -15.26 17.58 13.70
C ASN A 31 -14.90 16.93 12.38
N TYR A 32 -14.91 17.67 11.28
CA TYR A 32 -14.51 17.17 9.97
C TYR A 32 -13.06 16.70 9.96
N TRP A 33 -12.13 17.50 10.47
CA TRP A 33 -10.72 17.13 10.53
C TRP A 33 -10.47 15.93 11.45
N TYR A 34 -11.19 15.84 12.55
CA TYR A 34 -11.10 14.68 13.43
C TYR A 34 -11.55 13.39 12.73
N ASP A 35 -12.65 13.45 12.01
CA ASP A 35 -13.15 12.29 11.25
C ASP A 35 -12.25 11.92 10.07
N VAL A 36 -11.68 12.91 9.38
CA VAL A 36 -10.70 12.70 8.29
C VAL A 36 -9.41 12.08 8.83
N GLU A 37 -8.86 12.59 9.91
CA GLU A 37 -7.65 12.04 10.53
C GLU A 37 -7.86 10.59 10.98
N LYS A 38 -8.98 10.29 11.58
CA LYS A 38 -9.33 8.93 11.98
C LYS A 38 -9.56 8.00 10.78
N ALA A 39 -10.16 8.49 9.71
CA ALA A 39 -10.33 7.75 8.46
C ALA A 39 -8.98 7.50 7.77
N ASP A 40 -8.09 8.48 7.76
CA ASP A 40 -6.73 8.33 7.21
C ASP A 40 -5.92 7.29 7.99
N ASP A 41 -5.98 7.26 9.30
CA ASP A 41 -5.30 6.27 10.13
C ASP A 41 -5.79 4.86 9.84
N ASN A 42 -7.10 4.66 9.74
CA ASN A 42 -7.69 3.37 9.38
C ASN A 42 -7.33 2.95 7.96
N THR A 43 -7.37 3.88 7.00
CA THR A 43 -7.01 3.64 5.60
C THR A 43 -5.53 3.30 5.46
N SER A 44 -4.66 3.99 6.18
CA SER A 44 -3.22 3.70 6.21
C SER A 44 -2.91 2.33 6.77
N TYR A 45 -3.60 1.92 7.83
CA TYR A 45 -3.46 0.59 8.43
C TYR A 45 -3.95 -0.51 7.46
N GLU A 46 -5.12 -0.34 6.86
CA GLU A 46 -5.68 -1.29 5.90
C GLU A 46 -4.81 -1.40 4.65
N ASN A 47 -4.30 -0.29 4.13
CA ASN A 47 -3.37 -0.27 3.00
C ASN A 47 -2.08 -1.00 3.33
N ARG A 48 -1.50 -0.75 4.49
CA ARG A 48 -0.29 -1.43 4.94
C ARG A 48 -0.51 -2.94 5.02
N LYS A 49 -1.58 -3.36 5.67
CA LYS A 49 -1.94 -4.77 5.78
C LYS A 49 -2.12 -5.42 4.41
N MET A 50 -2.81 -4.76 3.50
CA MET A 50 -3.02 -5.27 2.14
C MET A 50 -1.71 -5.45 1.38
N VAL A 51 -0.79 -4.48 1.50
CA VAL A 51 0.54 -4.57 0.88
C VAL A 51 1.37 -5.70 1.51
N GLU A 52 1.35 -5.84 2.82
CA GLU A 52 2.05 -6.92 3.51
C GLU A 52 1.50 -8.31 3.15
N ASP A 53 0.18 -8.46 3.10
CA ASP A 53 -0.46 -9.73 2.74
C ASP A 53 -0.15 -10.10 1.28
N ALA A 54 -0.16 -9.14 0.36
CA ALA A 54 0.23 -9.36 -1.03
C ALA A 54 1.72 -9.71 -1.16
N ALA A 55 2.59 -9.03 -0.45
CA ALA A 55 4.03 -9.31 -0.43
C ALA A 55 4.31 -10.73 0.07
N ARG A 56 3.66 -11.16 1.15
CA ARG A 56 3.78 -12.53 1.68
C ARG A 56 3.25 -13.59 0.71
N ALA A 57 2.19 -13.28 -0.03
CA ALA A 57 1.67 -14.16 -1.07
C ALA A 57 2.67 -14.37 -2.20
N TYR A 58 3.34 -13.33 -2.66
CA TYR A 58 4.42 -13.43 -3.65
C TYR A 58 5.58 -14.30 -3.14
N ILE A 59 6.02 -14.09 -1.90
CA ILE A 59 7.10 -14.86 -1.28
C ILE A 59 6.72 -16.34 -1.18
N SER A 60 5.51 -16.65 -0.78
CA SER A 60 5.00 -18.03 -0.68
C SER A 60 5.00 -18.72 -2.04
N SER A 61 4.51 -18.06 -3.08
CA SER A 61 4.51 -18.59 -4.45
C SER A 61 5.93 -18.79 -4.99
N TYR A 62 6.81 -17.82 -4.74
CA TYR A 62 8.21 -17.89 -5.13
C TYR A 62 8.91 -19.09 -4.47
N ASN A 63 8.78 -19.24 -3.17
CA ASN A 63 9.42 -20.33 -2.43
C ASN A 63 8.90 -21.69 -2.89
N ALA A 64 7.60 -21.83 -3.15
CA ALA A 64 7.00 -23.05 -3.65
C ALA A 64 7.58 -23.44 -5.01
N ASP A 65 7.73 -22.50 -5.93
CA ASP A 65 8.30 -22.76 -7.25
C ASP A 65 9.82 -23.04 -7.21
N VAL A 66 10.56 -22.37 -6.33
CA VAL A 66 11.98 -22.66 -6.08
C VAL A 66 12.15 -24.07 -5.52
N ASP A 67 11.30 -24.50 -4.59
CA ASP A 67 11.32 -25.85 -4.03
C ASP A 67 11.04 -26.92 -5.11
N ILE A 68 10.09 -26.69 -6.00
CA ILE A 68 9.80 -27.57 -7.15
C ILE A 68 11.03 -27.66 -8.06
N TYR A 69 11.62 -26.53 -8.38
CA TYR A 69 12.83 -26.52 -9.21
C TYR A 69 13.96 -27.32 -8.56
N ASN A 70 14.27 -27.04 -7.29
CA ASN A 70 15.35 -27.74 -6.57
C ASN A 70 15.10 -29.24 -6.42
N THR A 71 13.84 -29.65 -6.34
CA THR A 71 13.46 -31.07 -6.20
C THR A 71 13.62 -31.84 -7.50
N TYR A 72 13.30 -31.26 -8.64
CA TYR A 72 13.18 -31.97 -9.91
C TYR A 72 14.17 -31.56 -10.99
N CYS A 73 15.01 -30.55 -10.76
CA CYS A 73 15.95 -30.05 -11.79
C CYS A 73 16.97 -31.11 -12.26
N ASP A 74 17.36 -32.04 -11.39
CA ASP A 74 18.31 -33.11 -11.64
C ASP A 74 17.63 -34.48 -11.86
N SER A 75 16.33 -34.51 -12.09
CA SER A 75 15.59 -35.75 -12.33
C SER A 75 16.03 -36.42 -13.64
N ASP A 76 16.08 -37.74 -13.63
CA ASP A 76 16.32 -38.56 -14.84
C ASP A 76 15.14 -38.52 -15.81
N ASP A 77 13.94 -38.17 -15.30
CA ASP A 77 12.73 -38.02 -16.10
C ASP A 77 12.68 -36.64 -16.77
N GLU A 78 12.63 -36.64 -18.10
CA GLU A 78 12.56 -35.41 -18.90
C GLU A 78 11.30 -34.58 -18.58
N ASN A 79 10.18 -35.23 -18.29
CA ASN A 79 8.95 -34.52 -17.90
C ASN A 79 9.11 -33.78 -16.54
N MET A 80 9.83 -34.37 -15.60
CA MET A 80 10.11 -33.76 -14.30
C MET A 80 11.10 -32.60 -14.43
N ARG A 81 12.12 -32.72 -15.27
CA ARG A 81 13.01 -31.60 -15.59
C ARG A 81 12.28 -30.42 -16.26
N SER A 82 11.37 -30.74 -17.18
CA SER A 82 10.53 -29.74 -17.85
C SER A 82 9.61 -29.04 -16.86
N TYR A 83 9.06 -29.80 -15.91
CA TYR A 83 8.25 -29.24 -14.80
C TYR A 83 9.06 -28.31 -13.90
N ALA A 84 10.30 -28.71 -13.54
CA ALA A 84 11.24 -27.89 -12.79
C ALA A 84 11.57 -26.58 -13.53
N ASN A 85 11.84 -26.64 -14.84
CA ASN A 85 12.09 -25.45 -15.65
C ASN A 85 10.89 -24.50 -15.69
N SER A 86 9.68 -25.02 -15.77
CA SER A 86 8.46 -24.21 -15.72
C SER A 86 8.30 -23.52 -14.37
N ALA A 87 8.61 -24.22 -13.27
CA ALA A 87 8.62 -23.65 -11.93
C ALA A 87 9.68 -22.54 -11.79
N ARG A 88 10.87 -22.77 -12.35
CA ARG A 88 11.93 -21.76 -12.39
C ARG A 88 11.48 -20.47 -13.08
N ILE A 89 10.86 -20.58 -14.24
CA ILE A 89 10.35 -19.42 -14.99
C ILE A 89 9.29 -18.68 -14.18
N ARG A 90 8.35 -19.41 -13.57
CA ARG A 90 7.33 -18.80 -12.69
C ARG A 90 7.95 -18.09 -11.48
N ALA A 91 8.96 -18.69 -10.84
CA ALA A 91 9.67 -18.09 -9.72
C ALA A 91 10.36 -16.78 -10.12
N ILE A 92 11.02 -16.75 -11.28
CA ILE A 92 11.63 -15.52 -11.83
C ILE A 92 10.58 -14.44 -12.09
N GLN A 93 9.45 -14.80 -12.68
CA GLN A 93 8.34 -13.87 -12.91
C GLN A 93 7.77 -13.35 -11.60
N THR A 94 7.60 -14.21 -10.61
CA THR A 94 7.12 -13.82 -9.26
C THR A 94 8.12 -12.90 -8.58
N ALA A 95 9.41 -13.17 -8.66
CA ALA A 95 10.46 -12.30 -8.11
C ALA A 95 10.43 -10.91 -8.76
N ASN A 96 10.32 -10.82 -10.08
CA ASN A 96 10.20 -9.55 -10.78
C ASN A 96 8.93 -8.78 -10.37
N SER A 97 7.81 -9.49 -10.25
CA SER A 97 6.54 -8.90 -9.82
C SER A 97 6.61 -8.40 -8.37
N TYR A 98 7.23 -9.16 -7.47
CA TYR A 98 7.45 -8.76 -6.09
C TYR A 98 8.33 -7.51 -5.99
N ASN A 99 9.46 -7.51 -6.67
CA ASN A 99 10.40 -6.39 -6.65
C ASN A 99 9.77 -5.10 -7.18
N GLU A 100 8.99 -5.20 -8.25
CA GLU A 100 8.21 -4.08 -8.80
C GLU A 100 7.10 -3.63 -7.84
N TYR A 101 6.39 -4.57 -7.24
CA TYR A 101 5.32 -4.29 -6.27
C TYR A 101 5.85 -3.56 -5.05
N LEU A 102 6.99 -3.99 -4.50
CA LEU A 102 7.65 -3.29 -3.39
C LEU A 102 8.09 -1.88 -3.78
N GLN A 103 8.67 -1.73 -4.96
CA GLN A 103 9.10 -0.42 -5.44
C GLN A 103 7.95 0.58 -5.51
N LYS A 104 6.77 0.13 -5.89
CA LYS A 104 5.57 0.96 -5.99
C LYS A 104 4.89 1.23 -4.64
N ASN A 105 4.98 0.31 -3.69
CA ASN A 105 4.16 0.31 -2.47
C ASN A 105 4.94 0.44 -1.17
N SER A 106 6.26 0.50 -1.20
CA SER A 106 7.11 0.58 0.01
C SER A 106 6.87 1.83 0.86
N TYR A 107 6.27 2.88 0.29
CA TYR A 107 5.93 4.11 1.00
C TYR A 107 5.00 3.87 2.21
N VAL A 108 4.21 2.78 2.22
CA VAL A 108 3.28 2.47 3.32
C VAL A 108 3.99 2.20 4.64
N TRP A 109 5.27 1.83 4.60
CA TRP A 109 6.07 1.51 5.80
C TRP A 109 6.91 2.67 6.30
N ALA A 110 7.05 3.75 5.56
CA ALA A 110 7.85 4.91 5.96
C ALA A 110 9.22 4.52 6.57
N ASP A 111 9.99 3.68 5.89
CA ASP A 111 11.29 3.13 6.28
C ASP A 111 11.27 2.06 7.39
N ASN A 112 10.09 1.64 7.85
CA ASN A 112 9.90 0.56 8.84
C ASN A 112 9.32 -0.70 8.19
N MET A 113 9.95 -1.20 7.14
CA MET A 113 9.55 -2.44 6.48
C MET A 113 9.64 -3.63 7.43
N PRO A 114 8.64 -4.55 7.47
CA PRO A 114 8.71 -5.76 8.28
C PRO A 114 9.97 -6.58 8.00
N GLU A 115 10.60 -7.11 9.04
CA GLU A 115 11.85 -7.88 8.94
C GLU A 115 11.69 -9.19 8.16
N ASP A 116 10.49 -9.75 8.14
CA ASP A 116 10.17 -10.98 7.39
C ASP A 116 9.99 -10.76 5.89
N LEU A 117 9.94 -9.51 5.43
CA LEU A 117 9.82 -9.17 4.02
C LEU A 117 11.20 -8.80 3.45
N PRO A 118 11.76 -9.60 2.53
CA PRO A 118 13.01 -9.22 1.87
C PRO A 118 12.82 -7.99 0.99
N SER A 119 13.82 -7.15 0.92
CA SER A 119 13.82 -5.95 0.06
C SER A 119 13.86 -6.30 -1.43
N HIS A 120 14.30 -7.51 -1.77
CA HIS A 120 14.46 -7.99 -3.13
C HIS A 120 14.43 -9.52 -3.16
N LEU A 121 13.70 -10.10 -4.09
CA LEU A 121 13.77 -11.53 -4.38
C LEU A 121 14.72 -11.78 -5.56
N SER A 122 15.58 -12.78 -5.39
CA SER A 122 16.57 -13.14 -6.42
C SER A 122 15.90 -13.75 -7.65
N THR A 123 16.33 -13.31 -8.82
CA THR A 123 16.01 -13.93 -10.11
C THR A 123 17.05 -14.96 -10.56
N ASP A 124 18.14 -15.11 -9.80
CA ASP A 124 19.23 -16.04 -10.09
C ASP A 124 18.91 -17.43 -9.54
N ILE A 125 17.91 -18.09 -10.13
CA ILE A 125 17.48 -19.43 -9.76
C ILE A 125 18.12 -20.40 -10.73
N GLY A 126 19.00 -21.28 -10.22
CA GLY A 126 19.66 -22.30 -11.01
C GLY A 126 20.72 -21.77 -11.99
N SER A 127 21.20 -20.55 -11.81
CA SER A 127 22.47 -20.15 -12.37
C SER A 127 23.56 -20.90 -11.58
N GLU A 128 24.08 -21.96 -12.16
CA GLU A 128 25.34 -22.52 -11.68
C GLU A 128 26.37 -21.42 -11.88
N ASP A 129 27.04 -21.02 -10.80
CA ASP A 129 28.22 -20.17 -10.89
C ASP A 129 29.19 -20.92 -11.80
N GLU A 130 29.31 -20.49 -13.04
CA GLU A 130 30.41 -20.89 -13.91
C GLU A 130 31.67 -20.29 -13.28
N GLU A 131 32.35 -21.09 -12.45
CA GLU A 131 33.73 -20.83 -12.09
C GLU A 131 34.63 -21.10 -13.32
#